data_750c43621d6b89252b01b76adf4d4b5e
#
_entry.id   750c43621d6b89252b01b76adf4d4b5e
#
_cell.length_a   1.000
_cell.length_b   1.000
_cell.length_c   1.000
_cell.angle_alpha   90.00
_cell.angle_beta   90.00
_cell.angle_gamma   90.00
#
_symmetry.space_group_name_H-M   'P 1'
#
loop_
_entity.id
_entity.type
_entity.pdbx_description
1 polymer ?
#
loop_
_entity_poly.entity_id
_entity_poly.type
_entity_poly.pdbx_seq_one_letter_code
_entity_poly.pdbx_strand_id
1 'polypeptide(L)'
;MATRPSWLSPEALHNIIGLWHGESATVQPLGSSTNHLLFGFSATGRRLVLRLSLAGYRDPAHVEEEFAWVRYLGENGILACQPLQSRNGCWVETIDHPVDGACVAVVTRESRGVPLVLSDEYLFGPLAPGTNPQDAPVFREWGRTSARMHKLAAGFSSATGFQRNLLDGPALSDLAARVLPAAESPVAETLRQCWDEIQRLPVDSESYGVIHGDFTAANLFVNDGQIEIFDFDNCCQGWFIYDISITIYATLMALSQRADYRGEAEFFISRFMNGYRSERQLDAFWLSAVPLFLRFFNTLAYVAASQQSDSEAGVVRSFAAANLGADAPAFDLNFSGLYSFHGGYDGT
;
A
#
# COMPACT_ATOMS: atom_id res chain seq x y z
N MET A 1 15.41 -12.90 -10.57
CA MET A 1 16.33 -11.89 -10.00
C MET A 1 16.34 -10.70 -10.95
N ALA A 2 15.94 -9.53 -10.50
CA ALA A 2 16.02 -8.33 -11.33
C ALA A 2 17.47 -8.04 -11.67
N THR A 3 17.78 -8.01 -12.95
CA THR A 3 19.13 -7.68 -13.44
C THR A 3 19.32 -6.17 -13.30
N ARG A 4 20.42 -5.79 -12.65
CA ARG A 4 20.80 -4.38 -12.53
C ARG A 4 20.91 -3.76 -13.93
N PRO A 5 20.27 -2.58 -14.18
CA PRO A 5 20.39 -1.90 -15.45
C PRO A 5 21.83 -1.57 -15.81
N SER A 6 22.16 -1.57 -17.09
CA SER A 6 23.55 -1.36 -17.58
C SER A 6 24.12 0.02 -17.16
N TRP A 7 23.28 1.04 -17.00
CA TRP A 7 23.71 2.38 -16.59
C TRP A 7 24.14 2.42 -15.11
N LEU A 8 23.61 1.55 -14.25
CA LEU A 8 23.95 1.50 -12.84
C LEU A 8 25.16 0.58 -12.63
N SER A 9 26.34 1.06 -12.95
CA SER A 9 27.58 0.30 -12.74
C SER A 9 27.82 0.00 -11.25
N PRO A 10 28.70 -0.98 -10.89
CA PRO A 10 29.08 -1.19 -9.50
C PRO A 10 29.67 0.06 -8.85
N GLU A 11 30.44 0.84 -9.63
CA GLU A 11 31.04 2.10 -9.16
C GLU A 11 29.98 3.17 -8.93
N ALA A 12 29.00 3.33 -9.84
CA ALA A 12 27.90 4.25 -9.66
C ALA A 12 27.10 3.93 -8.40
N LEU A 13 26.75 2.64 -8.20
CA LEU A 13 26.04 2.20 -7.01
C LEU A 13 26.87 2.40 -5.72
N HIS A 14 28.21 2.15 -5.78
CA HIS A 14 29.11 2.46 -4.68
C HIS A 14 29.06 3.96 -4.30
N ASN A 15 29.12 4.85 -5.28
CA ASN A 15 29.08 6.28 -5.06
C ASN A 15 27.73 6.70 -4.46
N ILE A 16 26.63 6.14 -4.94
CA ILE A 16 25.28 6.43 -4.42
C ILE A 16 25.16 6.02 -2.96
N ILE A 17 25.46 4.77 -2.60
CA ILE A 17 25.34 4.34 -1.20
C ILE A 17 26.35 5.04 -0.30
N GLY A 18 27.48 5.47 -0.84
CA GLY A 18 28.48 6.28 -0.16
C GLY A 18 27.93 7.59 0.40
N LEU A 19 26.84 8.12 -0.17
CA LEU A 19 26.11 9.26 0.39
C LEU A 19 25.49 8.96 1.76
N TRP A 20 25.27 7.69 2.09
CA TRP A 20 24.79 7.23 3.40
C TRP A 20 25.84 6.37 4.15
N HIS A 21 27.12 6.58 3.86
CA HIS A 21 28.23 5.81 4.47
C HIS A 21 28.15 4.30 4.24
N GLY A 22 27.56 3.89 3.10
CA GLY A 22 27.31 2.48 2.76
C GLY A 22 28.59 1.71 2.49
N GLU A 23 28.59 0.44 2.88
CA GLU A 23 29.66 -0.52 2.66
C GLU A 23 29.37 -1.33 1.40
N SER A 24 30.12 -1.10 0.33
CA SER A 24 29.88 -1.68 -1.00
C SER A 24 29.88 -3.22 -1.02
N ALA A 25 30.68 -3.83 -0.17
CA ALA A 25 30.76 -5.30 -0.07
C ALA A 25 29.45 -5.94 0.46
N THR A 26 28.54 -5.14 1.03
CA THR A 26 27.28 -5.60 1.61
C THR A 26 26.07 -5.37 0.73
N VAL A 27 26.24 -4.75 -0.44
CA VAL A 27 25.14 -4.41 -1.35
C VAL A 27 24.55 -5.67 -1.97
N GLN A 28 23.22 -5.78 -1.87
CA GLN A 28 22.48 -6.86 -2.53
C GLN A 28 21.18 -6.32 -3.12
N PRO A 29 20.75 -6.75 -4.31
CA PRO A 29 19.45 -6.41 -4.85
C PRO A 29 18.36 -7.06 -3.99
N LEU A 30 17.35 -6.27 -3.62
CA LEU A 30 16.16 -6.75 -2.90
C LEU A 30 14.99 -6.98 -3.86
N GLY A 31 14.92 -6.21 -4.95
CA GLY A 31 13.87 -6.32 -5.95
C GLY A 31 13.89 -5.15 -6.93
N SER A 32 12.96 -5.19 -7.86
CA SER A 32 12.66 -4.07 -8.75
C SER A 32 11.18 -4.08 -9.11
N SER A 33 10.61 -2.90 -9.28
CA SER A 33 9.34 -2.68 -9.97
C SER A 33 9.61 -1.95 -11.29
N THR A 34 8.55 -1.63 -12.01
CA THR A 34 8.64 -0.80 -13.22
C THR A 34 9.28 0.56 -12.93
N ASN A 35 9.13 1.06 -11.71
CA ASN A 35 9.47 2.44 -11.34
C ASN A 35 10.64 2.54 -10.36
N HIS A 36 11.01 1.45 -9.69
CA HIS A 36 12.00 1.45 -8.62
C HIS A 36 12.99 0.30 -8.73
N LEU A 37 14.22 0.58 -8.30
CA LEU A 37 15.25 -0.42 -8.01
C LEU A 37 15.52 -0.39 -6.50
N LEU A 38 15.53 -1.55 -5.85
CA LEU A 38 15.72 -1.68 -4.41
C LEU A 38 17.00 -2.44 -4.11
N PHE A 39 17.84 -1.88 -3.23
CA PHE A 39 19.09 -2.49 -2.78
C PHE A 39 19.19 -2.43 -1.26
N GLY A 40 19.49 -3.59 -0.63
CA GLY A 40 19.89 -3.66 0.76
C GLY A 40 21.40 -3.44 0.88
N PHE A 41 21.84 -2.71 1.91
CA PHE A 41 23.24 -2.53 2.21
C PHE A 41 23.46 -2.26 3.71
N SER A 42 24.69 -2.36 4.17
CA SER A 42 25.07 -2.02 5.54
C SER A 42 25.77 -0.65 5.58
N ALA A 43 25.47 0.12 6.61
CA ALA A 43 26.17 1.35 6.94
C ALA A 43 26.24 1.50 8.47
N THR A 44 27.40 1.76 9.01
CA THR A 44 27.59 1.99 10.47
C THR A 44 26.97 0.89 11.34
N GLY A 45 27.07 -0.38 10.91
CA GLY A 45 26.53 -1.54 11.63
C GLY A 45 24.99 -1.71 11.54
N ARG A 46 24.32 -0.99 10.66
CA ARG A 46 22.87 -1.09 10.43
C ARG A 46 22.57 -1.53 9.02
N ARG A 47 21.48 -2.27 8.86
CA ARG A 47 20.94 -2.62 7.54
C ARG A 47 20.02 -1.48 7.06
N LEU A 48 20.21 -1.09 5.81
CA LEU A 48 19.51 0.00 5.14
C LEU A 48 18.99 -0.47 3.79
N VAL A 49 17.96 0.20 3.31
CA VAL A 49 17.36 -0.01 1.98
C VAL A 49 17.48 1.27 1.17
N LEU A 50 18.17 1.18 0.03
CA LEU A 50 18.18 2.21 -1.01
C LEU A 50 17.03 1.95 -1.97
N ARG A 51 16.19 2.97 -2.20
CA ARG A 51 15.22 3.02 -3.30
C ARG A 51 15.72 4.04 -4.33
N LEU A 52 15.92 3.57 -5.55
CA LEU A 52 16.16 4.43 -6.71
C LEU A 52 14.89 4.49 -7.54
N SER A 53 14.23 5.64 -7.56
CA SER A 53 13.09 5.90 -8.43
C SER A 53 13.60 6.35 -9.79
N LEU A 54 13.11 5.69 -10.85
CA LEU A 54 13.56 5.96 -12.22
C LEU A 54 13.18 7.39 -12.66
N ALA A 55 13.94 7.91 -13.61
CA ALA A 55 13.78 9.27 -14.12
C ALA A 55 12.34 9.54 -14.60
N GLY A 56 11.79 10.68 -14.20
CA GLY A 56 10.45 11.11 -14.60
C GLY A 56 9.29 10.42 -13.88
N TYR A 57 9.55 9.42 -13.01
CA TYR A 57 8.46 8.75 -12.28
C TYR A 57 7.92 9.59 -11.13
N ARG A 58 8.79 10.19 -10.33
CA ARG A 58 8.39 11.04 -9.19
C ARG A 58 9.21 12.34 -9.19
N ASP A 59 8.54 13.44 -8.91
CA ASP A 59 9.19 14.69 -8.58
C ASP A 59 9.87 14.54 -7.20
N PRO A 60 11.14 15.00 -7.04
CA PRO A 60 11.82 15.00 -5.74
C PRO A 60 10.99 15.65 -4.62
N ALA A 61 10.23 16.72 -4.91
CA ALA A 61 9.38 17.39 -3.94
C ALA A 61 8.26 16.46 -3.40
N HIS A 62 7.70 15.60 -4.25
CA HIS A 62 6.70 14.62 -3.82
C HIS A 62 7.31 13.54 -2.90
N VAL A 63 8.58 13.18 -3.11
CA VAL A 63 9.28 12.22 -2.23
C VAL A 63 9.66 12.89 -0.90
N GLU A 64 9.97 14.17 -0.89
CA GLU A 64 10.15 14.96 0.34
C GLU A 64 8.84 14.98 1.17
N GLU A 65 7.69 15.15 0.55
CA GLU A 65 6.38 15.09 1.21
C GLU A 65 6.10 13.70 1.82
N GLU A 66 6.36 12.63 1.06
CA GLU A 66 6.29 11.25 1.55
C GLU A 66 7.12 11.09 2.83
N PHE A 67 8.37 11.53 2.80
CA PHE A 67 9.29 11.38 3.92
C PHE A 67 8.95 12.29 5.10
N ALA A 68 8.37 13.46 4.85
CA ALA A 68 7.83 14.29 5.91
C ALA A 68 6.69 13.59 6.65
N TRP A 69 5.80 12.92 5.92
CA TRP A 69 4.72 12.13 6.50
C TRP A 69 5.25 10.94 7.29
N VAL A 70 6.15 10.13 6.72
CA VAL A 70 6.73 8.96 7.40
C VAL A 70 7.45 9.34 8.70
N ARG A 71 8.20 10.45 8.72
CA ARG A 71 8.86 10.96 9.93
C ARG A 71 7.84 11.37 10.98
N TYR A 72 6.83 12.13 10.58
CA TYR A 72 5.75 12.54 11.48
C TYR A 72 5.04 11.34 12.12
N LEU A 73 4.77 10.29 11.34
CA LEU A 73 4.23 9.04 11.87
C LEU A 73 5.16 8.42 12.92
N GLY A 74 6.46 8.33 12.63
CA GLY A 74 7.45 7.80 13.57
C GLY A 74 7.57 8.60 14.86
N GLU A 75 7.57 9.93 14.78
CA GLU A 75 7.58 10.85 15.93
C GLU A 75 6.34 10.69 16.81
N ASN A 76 5.22 10.23 16.23
CA ASN A 76 3.97 9.98 16.93
C ASN A 76 3.72 8.49 17.25
N GLY A 77 4.78 7.67 17.22
CA GLY A 77 4.75 6.29 17.71
C GLY A 77 4.11 5.27 16.76
N ILE A 78 4.00 5.58 15.47
CA ILE A 78 3.72 4.58 14.43
C ILE A 78 5.04 3.97 13.99
N LEU A 79 5.12 2.64 13.97
CA LEU A 79 6.28 1.97 13.41
C LEU A 79 6.20 2.06 11.89
N ALA A 80 7.20 2.71 11.30
CA ALA A 80 7.36 2.81 9.86
C ALA A 80 8.86 2.77 9.52
N CYS A 81 9.20 2.30 8.33
CA CYS A 81 10.58 2.27 7.85
C CYS A 81 11.11 3.70 7.69
N GLN A 82 11.74 4.20 8.75
CA GLN A 82 12.15 5.60 8.86
C GLN A 82 13.22 5.98 7.85
N PRO A 83 13.06 7.14 7.16
CA PRO A 83 14.07 7.65 6.25
C PRO A 83 15.33 8.13 6.99
N LEU A 84 16.44 8.15 6.26
CA LEU A 84 17.72 8.66 6.75
C LEU A 84 18.24 9.78 5.83
N GLN A 85 18.75 10.83 6.45
CA GLN A 85 19.48 11.86 5.70
C GLN A 85 20.81 11.34 5.15
N SER A 86 21.15 11.79 3.96
CA SER A 86 22.47 11.61 3.39
C SER A 86 23.52 12.42 4.16
N ARG A 87 24.81 12.25 3.82
CA ARG A 87 25.91 13.09 4.32
C ARG A 87 25.79 14.56 3.95
N ASN A 88 24.99 14.87 2.91
CA ASN A 88 24.68 16.24 2.50
C ASN A 88 23.55 16.87 3.32
N GLY A 89 22.95 16.13 4.26
CA GLY A 89 21.82 16.57 5.05
C GLY A 89 20.48 16.49 4.31
N CYS A 90 20.43 15.85 3.14
CA CYS A 90 19.23 15.71 2.31
C CYS A 90 18.48 14.42 2.64
N TRP A 91 17.16 14.48 2.67
CA TRP A 91 16.29 13.30 2.74
C TRP A 91 16.16 12.61 1.40
N VAL A 92 16.26 13.41 0.33
CA VAL A 92 16.12 12.99 -1.06
C VAL A 92 17.36 13.47 -1.81
N GLU A 93 18.05 12.56 -2.51
CA GLU A 93 19.16 12.89 -3.39
C GLU A 93 18.74 12.71 -4.84
N THR A 94 19.21 13.61 -5.69
CA THR A 94 19.04 13.52 -7.13
C THR A 94 20.32 13.00 -7.75
N ILE A 95 20.21 11.89 -8.49
CA ILE A 95 21.36 11.21 -9.12
C ILE A 95 21.23 11.34 -10.63
N ASP A 96 22.27 11.80 -11.27
CA ASP A 96 22.31 11.92 -12.72
C ASP A 96 22.10 10.57 -13.41
N HIS A 97 21.12 10.51 -14.31
CA HIS A 97 20.87 9.35 -15.15
C HIS A 97 21.42 9.61 -16.56
N PRO A 98 22.21 8.69 -17.14
CA PRO A 98 22.95 8.96 -18.37
C PRO A 98 22.08 9.22 -19.60
N VAL A 99 20.80 8.85 -19.57
CA VAL A 99 19.89 8.98 -20.72
C VAL A 99 18.69 9.88 -20.41
N ASP A 100 18.06 9.69 -19.24
CA ASP A 100 16.71 10.21 -18.96
C ASP A 100 16.71 11.35 -17.92
N GLY A 101 17.83 12.02 -17.73
CA GLY A 101 17.96 13.17 -16.82
C GLY A 101 18.36 12.75 -15.41
N ALA A 102 17.44 12.61 -14.46
CA ALA A 102 17.78 12.32 -13.08
C ALA A 102 16.90 11.26 -12.43
N CYS A 103 17.51 10.40 -11.63
CA CYS A 103 16.84 9.48 -10.73
C CYS A 103 16.76 10.06 -9.32
N VAL A 104 15.75 9.69 -8.56
CA VAL A 104 15.64 10.04 -7.14
C VAL A 104 16.15 8.88 -6.30
N ALA A 105 17.09 9.18 -5.40
CA ALA A 105 17.67 8.22 -4.46
C ALA A 105 17.26 8.57 -3.03
N VAL A 106 16.75 7.58 -2.33
CA VAL A 106 16.35 7.70 -0.93
C VAL A 106 16.77 6.46 -0.15
N VAL A 107 17.00 6.62 1.15
CA VAL A 107 17.38 5.51 2.03
C VAL A 107 16.48 5.46 3.25
N THR A 108 16.02 4.27 3.57
CA THR A 108 15.28 3.97 4.80
C THR A 108 16.00 2.92 5.63
N ARG A 109 15.62 2.80 6.90
CA ARG A 109 16.00 1.63 7.71
C ARG A 109 15.33 0.39 7.16
N GLU A 110 16.07 -0.73 7.12
CA GLU A 110 15.48 -2.04 6.85
C GLU A 110 14.65 -2.48 8.05
N SER A 111 13.43 -2.99 7.80
CA SER A 111 12.60 -3.58 8.86
C SER A 111 13.31 -4.78 9.50
N ARG A 112 13.05 -4.98 10.77
CA ARG A 112 13.47 -6.19 11.52
C ARG A 112 12.35 -7.22 11.63
N GLY A 113 11.16 -6.85 11.20
CA GLY A 113 9.98 -7.70 11.23
C GLY A 113 9.99 -8.77 10.15
N VAL A 114 9.01 -9.64 10.22
CA VAL A 114 8.70 -10.64 9.19
C VAL A 114 7.66 -10.03 8.24
N PRO A 115 7.85 -10.11 6.90
CA PRO A 115 6.85 -9.62 5.95
C PRO A 115 5.47 -10.24 6.23
N LEU A 116 4.45 -9.41 6.23
CA LEU A 116 3.06 -9.85 6.32
C LEU A 116 2.58 -10.28 4.94
N VAL A 117 3.17 -11.36 4.40
CA VAL A 117 2.79 -11.86 3.08
C VAL A 117 1.54 -12.71 3.21
N LEU A 118 0.47 -12.32 2.53
CA LEU A 118 -0.75 -13.11 2.37
C LEU A 118 -0.52 -14.28 1.38
N SER A 119 0.54 -15.05 1.56
CA SER A 119 0.79 -16.28 0.80
C SER A 119 0.30 -17.50 1.58
N ASP A 120 0.03 -18.59 0.88
CA ASP A 120 -0.43 -19.86 1.46
C ASP A 120 0.46 -20.39 2.61
N GLU A 121 1.70 -19.91 2.71
CA GLU A 121 2.68 -20.37 3.71
C GLU A 121 2.73 -19.53 4.99
N TYR A 122 2.33 -18.24 4.99
CA TYR A 122 2.67 -17.34 6.10
C TYR A 122 1.49 -16.80 6.91
N LEU A 123 0.42 -16.34 6.30
CA LEU A 123 -0.74 -15.82 7.05
C LEU A 123 -1.94 -16.73 7.00
N PHE A 124 -2.07 -17.37 5.87
CA PHE A 124 -3.11 -18.32 5.59
C PHE A 124 -2.51 -19.71 5.36
N GLY A 125 -1.29 -19.97 5.89
CA GLY A 125 -0.61 -21.24 5.90
C GLY A 125 -1.49 -22.39 6.39
N PRO A 126 -1.00 -23.58 6.77
CA PRO A 126 -1.84 -24.74 7.11
C PRO A 126 -2.91 -24.46 8.18
N LEU A 127 -2.93 -23.25 8.70
CA LEU A 127 -3.91 -22.72 9.63
C LEU A 127 -4.75 -21.69 8.88
N ALA A 128 -5.94 -22.09 8.44
CA ALA A 128 -6.90 -21.15 7.87
C ALA A 128 -7.09 -19.95 8.82
N PRO A 129 -7.06 -18.70 8.33
CA PRO A 129 -7.13 -17.49 9.18
C PRO A 129 -8.34 -17.49 10.11
N GLY A 130 -9.47 -18.04 9.66
CA GLY A 130 -10.66 -18.15 10.47
C GLY A 130 -10.59 -19.15 11.61
N THR A 131 -9.55 -20.00 11.64
CA THR A 131 -9.43 -21.10 12.61
C THR A 131 -8.27 -20.91 13.58
N ASN A 132 -7.34 -19.98 13.33
CA ASN A 132 -6.21 -19.76 14.21
C ASN A 132 -6.43 -18.52 15.11
N PRO A 133 -6.68 -18.71 16.43
CA PRO A 133 -6.78 -17.60 17.36
C PRO A 133 -5.54 -16.69 17.40
N GLN A 134 -4.38 -17.17 16.95
CA GLN A 134 -3.13 -16.41 16.92
C GLN A 134 -3.11 -15.33 15.83
N ASP A 135 -3.91 -15.46 14.77
CA ASP A 135 -3.98 -14.45 13.71
C ASP A 135 -4.79 -13.21 14.13
N ALA A 136 -5.73 -13.41 15.07
CA ALA A 136 -6.61 -12.34 15.53
C ALA A 136 -5.87 -11.13 16.12
N PRO A 137 -4.80 -11.29 16.94
CA PRO A 137 -4.03 -10.14 17.45
C PRO A 137 -3.38 -9.31 16.35
N VAL A 138 -2.83 -9.94 15.31
CA VAL A 138 -2.17 -9.25 14.19
C VAL A 138 -3.18 -8.48 13.35
N PHE A 139 -4.32 -9.09 13.02
CA PHE A 139 -5.37 -8.42 12.25
C PHE A 139 -5.97 -7.24 13.02
N ARG A 140 -6.15 -7.39 14.34
CA ARG A 140 -6.60 -6.31 15.21
C ARG A 140 -5.56 -5.18 15.27
N GLU A 141 -4.27 -5.50 15.42
CA GLU A 141 -3.21 -4.49 15.45
C GLU A 141 -3.08 -3.78 14.09
N TRP A 142 -3.28 -4.49 12.98
CA TRP A 142 -3.32 -3.87 11.67
C TRP A 142 -4.43 -2.80 11.56
N GLY A 143 -5.66 -3.13 11.95
CA GLY A 143 -6.77 -2.17 11.99
C GLY A 143 -6.51 -1.01 12.95
N ARG A 144 -5.94 -1.29 14.12
CA ARG A 144 -5.56 -0.28 15.11
C ARG A 144 -4.51 0.68 14.56
N THR A 145 -3.49 0.17 13.90
CA THR A 145 -2.42 0.97 13.28
C THR A 145 -2.99 1.86 12.16
N SER A 146 -3.89 1.34 11.31
CA SER A 146 -4.63 2.11 10.32
C SER A 146 -5.37 3.29 10.95
N ALA A 147 -6.15 3.03 12.00
CA ALA A 147 -6.92 4.07 12.69
C ALA A 147 -6.05 5.15 13.33
N ARG A 148 -4.91 4.75 13.93
CA ARG A 148 -3.94 5.69 14.50
C ARG A 148 -3.29 6.56 13.43
N MET A 149 -2.95 5.98 12.27
CA MET A 149 -2.43 6.72 11.12
C MET A 149 -3.44 7.76 10.63
N HIS A 150 -4.71 7.38 10.43
CA HIS A 150 -5.78 8.28 10.02
C HIS A 150 -6.07 9.38 11.06
N LYS A 151 -5.95 9.07 12.35
CA LYS A 151 -6.09 10.07 13.43
C LYS A 151 -4.97 11.11 13.39
N LEU A 152 -3.75 10.69 13.10
CA LEU A 152 -2.60 11.58 12.96
C LEU A 152 -2.68 12.44 11.69
N ALA A 153 -3.32 11.95 10.62
CA ALA A 153 -3.49 12.69 9.38
C ALA A 153 -4.23 14.03 9.56
N ALA A 154 -5.20 14.08 10.48
CA ALA A 154 -5.92 15.33 10.79
C ALA A 154 -5.02 16.43 11.39
N GLY A 155 -3.94 16.06 12.06
CA GLY A 155 -2.98 17.00 12.67
C GLY A 155 -1.72 17.24 11.83
N PHE A 156 -1.57 16.55 10.72
CA PHE A 156 -0.37 16.66 9.89
C PHE A 156 -0.41 17.92 9.01
N SER A 157 0.67 18.69 9.09
CA SER A 157 0.90 19.85 8.22
C SER A 157 2.33 19.79 7.72
N SER A 158 2.53 19.70 6.43
CA SER A 158 3.86 19.84 5.83
C SER A 158 4.20 21.33 5.61
N ALA A 159 5.47 21.66 5.60
CA ALA A 159 5.93 23.04 5.43
C ALA A 159 5.50 23.66 4.07
N THR A 160 5.30 22.81 3.05
CA THR A 160 4.92 23.22 1.69
C THR A 160 3.45 23.00 1.38
N GLY A 161 2.67 22.45 2.37
CA GLY A 161 1.37 21.84 2.08
C GLY A 161 1.57 20.50 1.38
N PHE A 162 0.77 19.49 1.73
CA PHE A 162 0.86 18.17 1.09
C PHE A 162 0.11 18.22 -0.25
N GLN A 163 0.83 18.11 -1.37
CA GLN A 163 0.31 18.33 -2.73
C GLN A 163 -0.05 17.05 -3.48
N ARG A 164 0.33 15.88 -2.94
CA ARG A 164 0.03 14.61 -3.60
C ARG A 164 -1.45 14.28 -3.43
N ASN A 165 -2.14 14.20 -4.55
CA ASN A 165 -3.55 13.82 -4.61
C ASN A 165 -3.69 12.42 -5.19
N LEU A 166 -4.83 11.77 -4.89
CA LEU A 166 -5.23 10.54 -5.59
C LEU A 166 -5.23 10.78 -7.10
N LEU A 167 -5.03 9.69 -7.88
CA LEU A 167 -5.15 9.72 -9.32
C LEU A 167 -6.44 10.45 -9.73
N ASP A 168 -6.35 11.31 -10.71
CA ASP A 168 -7.52 11.99 -11.24
C ASP A 168 -8.28 11.15 -12.29
N GLY A 169 -9.53 11.47 -12.51
CA GLY A 169 -10.39 10.75 -13.48
C GLY A 169 -9.83 10.74 -14.91
N PRO A 170 -9.30 11.85 -15.45
CA PRO A 170 -8.61 11.88 -16.73
C PRO A 170 -7.46 10.89 -16.82
N ALA A 171 -6.56 10.85 -15.83
CA ALA A 171 -5.42 9.92 -15.83
C ALA A 171 -5.88 8.44 -15.79
N LEU A 172 -6.94 8.13 -15.04
CA LEU A 172 -7.54 6.79 -15.00
C LEU A 172 -8.19 6.40 -16.32
N SER A 173 -8.90 7.33 -16.96
CA SER A 173 -9.54 7.11 -18.27
C SER A 173 -8.50 6.91 -19.35
N ASP A 174 -7.44 7.69 -19.34
CA ASP A 174 -6.32 7.57 -20.28
C ASP A 174 -5.56 6.24 -20.10
N LEU A 175 -5.38 5.80 -18.87
CA LEU A 175 -4.81 4.48 -18.58
C LEU A 175 -5.67 3.38 -19.19
N ALA A 176 -6.97 3.38 -18.91
CA ALA A 176 -7.88 2.38 -19.42
C ALA A 176 -7.94 2.37 -20.96
N ALA A 177 -7.98 3.56 -21.59
CA ALA A 177 -8.02 3.69 -23.05
C ALA A 177 -6.75 3.19 -23.75
N ARG A 178 -5.59 3.31 -23.09
CA ARG A 178 -4.32 2.80 -23.64
C ARG A 178 -4.18 1.29 -23.54
N VAL A 179 -4.84 0.69 -22.57
CA VAL A 179 -4.59 -0.70 -22.17
C VAL A 179 -5.64 -1.64 -22.68
N LEU A 180 -6.90 -1.21 -22.66
CA LEU A 180 -8.02 -2.09 -22.97
C LEU A 180 -8.36 -2.05 -24.47
N PRO A 181 -8.68 -3.21 -25.09
CA PRO A 181 -9.29 -3.25 -26.40
C PRO A 181 -10.61 -2.47 -26.45
N ALA A 182 -10.99 -1.96 -27.62
CA ALA A 182 -12.25 -1.23 -27.78
C ALA A 182 -13.51 -2.03 -27.32
N ALA A 183 -13.45 -3.36 -27.40
CA ALA A 183 -14.53 -4.24 -26.91
C ALA A 183 -14.71 -4.18 -25.39
N GLU A 184 -13.70 -3.76 -24.65
CA GLU A 184 -13.71 -3.64 -23.18
C GLU A 184 -13.98 -2.19 -22.70
N SER A 185 -14.43 -1.30 -23.60
CA SER A 185 -14.79 0.08 -23.24
C SER A 185 -15.81 0.20 -22.09
N PRO A 186 -16.75 -0.75 -21.84
CA PRO A 186 -17.60 -0.72 -20.66
C PRO A 186 -16.84 -0.79 -19.33
N VAL A 187 -15.67 -1.45 -19.30
CA VAL A 187 -14.82 -1.51 -18.10
C VAL A 187 -14.21 -0.15 -17.80
N ALA A 188 -13.70 0.54 -18.84
CA ALA A 188 -13.18 1.90 -18.72
C ALA A 188 -14.26 2.87 -18.24
N GLU A 189 -15.48 2.75 -18.76
CA GLU A 189 -16.63 3.55 -18.32
C GLU A 189 -17.02 3.27 -16.86
N THR A 190 -16.98 1.99 -16.44
CA THR A 190 -17.22 1.63 -15.03
C THR A 190 -16.18 2.26 -14.10
N LEU A 191 -14.90 2.25 -14.50
CA LEU A 191 -13.82 2.88 -13.73
C LEU A 191 -14.07 4.38 -13.55
N ARG A 192 -14.43 5.06 -14.64
CA ARG A 192 -14.76 6.49 -14.63
C ARG A 192 -15.97 6.79 -13.73
N GLN A 193 -17.04 6.01 -13.84
CA GLN A 193 -18.24 6.17 -13.02
C GLN A 193 -17.94 5.99 -11.53
N CYS A 194 -17.18 4.94 -11.16
CA CYS A 194 -16.77 4.76 -9.76
C CYS A 194 -15.98 5.98 -9.26
N TRP A 195 -15.06 6.50 -10.08
CA TRP A 195 -14.28 7.66 -9.70
C TRP A 195 -15.13 8.92 -9.53
N ASP A 196 -16.05 9.16 -10.46
CA ASP A 196 -16.98 10.28 -10.39
C ASP A 196 -17.89 10.21 -9.14
N GLU A 197 -18.28 9.00 -8.72
CA GLU A 197 -19.03 8.78 -7.47
C GLU A 197 -18.16 9.05 -6.24
N ILE A 198 -16.91 8.57 -6.23
CA ILE A 198 -15.94 8.80 -5.15
C ILE A 198 -15.68 10.30 -4.97
N GLN A 199 -15.52 11.06 -6.06
CA GLN A 199 -15.27 12.50 -6.01
C GLN A 199 -16.45 13.32 -5.42
N ARG A 200 -17.65 12.75 -5.33
CA ARG A 200 -18.81 13.39 -4.70
C ARG A 200 -18.93 13.12 -3.20
N LEU A 201 -18.06 12.25 -2.65
CA LEU A 201 -18.06 11.97 -1.22
C LEU A 201 -17.66 13.22 -0.42
N PRO A 202 -18.19 13.40 0.78
CA PRO A 202 -17.82 14.51 1.67
C PRO A 202 -16.31 14.57 1.92
N VAL A 203 -15.76 15.77 2.02
CA VAL A 203 -14.37 16.04 2.36
C VAL A 203 -14.37 16.89 3.62
N ASP A 204 -13.96 16.28 4.74
CA ASP A 204 -13.81 16.92 6.04
C ASP A 204 -12.66 16.27 6.82
N SER A 205 -12.20 16.92 7.89
CA SER A 205 -11.06 16.44 8.69
C SER A 205 -11.31 15.11 9.40
N GLU A 206 -12.57 14.68 9.52
CA GLU A 206 -12.93 13.39 10.13
C GLU A 206 -12.95 12.24 9.11
N SER A 207 -12.84 12.52 7.84
CA SER A 207 -12.96 11.50 6.78
C SER A 207 -11.87 11.57 5.73
N TYR A 208 -11.12 12.66 5.69
CA TYR A 208 -10.16 12.96 4.64
C TYR A 208 -8.85 13.51 5.20
N GLY A 209 -7.74 13.07 4.65
CA GLY A 209 -6.39 13.50 5.05
C GLY A 209 -5.32 12.69 4.31
N VAL A 210 -4.09 12.70 4.82
CA VAL A 210 -3.03 11.89 4.21
C VAL A 210 -3.26 10.42 4.53
N ILE A 211 -3.40 9.62 3.48
CA ILE A 211 -3.55 8.16 3.51
C ILE A 211 -2.29 7.47 3.00
N HIS A 212 -2.16 6.17 3.24
CA HIS A 212 -1.08 5.36 2.68
C HIS A 212 -1.25 5.16 1.17
N GLY A 213 -2.49 5.00 0.70
CA GLY A 213 -2.84 4.80 -0.70
C GLY A 213 -2.64 3.36 -1.22
N ASP A 214 -1.92 2.52 -0.48
CA ASP A 214 -1.73 1.09 -0.77
C ASP A 214 -1.50 0.29 0.53
N PHE A 215 -2.43 0.45 1.49
CA PHE A 215 -2.32 -0.13 2.83
C PHE A 215 -2.69 -1.61 2.84
N THR A 216 -1.87 -2.42 2.14
CA THR A 216 -2.05 -3.86 1.96
C THR A 216 -1.02 -4.67 2.75
N ALA A 217 -1.26 -5.96 2.93
CA ALA A 217 -0.33 -6.86 3.62
C ALA A 217 1.08 -6.85 2.98
N ALA A 218 1.17 -6.64 1.66
CA ALA A 218 2.43 -6.59 0.94
C ALA A 218 3.36 -5.44 1.40
N ASN A 219 2.80 -4.40 2.04
CA ASN A 219 3.50 -3.22 2.50
C ASN A 219 3.65 -3.18 4.04
N LEU A 220 3.57 -4.34 4.69
CA LEU A 220 3.62 -4.46 6.15
C LEU A 220 4.63 -5.53 6.59
N PHE A 221 5.27 -5.26 7.72
CA PHE A 221 6.00 -6.24 8.50
C PHE A 221 5.34 -6.44 9.86
N VAL A 222 5.50 -7.63 10.42
CA VAL A 222 5.17 -7.91 11.83
C VAL A 222 6.45 -7.98 12.63
N ASN A 223 6.57 -7.14 13.64
CA ASN A 223 7.71 -7.06 14.53
C ASN A 223 7.19 -7.11 15.99
N ASP A 224 7.43 -8.22 16.68
CA ASP A 224 6.96 -8.45 18.06
C ASP A 224 5.45 -8.16 18.24
N GLY A 225 4.62 -8.60 17.28
CA GLY A 225 3.18 -8.42 17.29
C GLY A 225 2.70 -7.02 16.91
N GLN A 226 3.60 -6.09 16.59
CA GLN A 226 3.29 -4.76 16.09
C GLN A 226 3.41 -4.71 14.58
N ILE A 227 2.63 -3.84 13.94
CA ILE A 227 2.71 -3.58 12.51
C ILE A 227 3.74 -2.48 12.24
N GLU A 228 4.73 -2.78 11.40
CA GLU A 228 5.66 -1.80 10.84
C GLU A 228 5.32 -1.58 9.37
N ILE A 229 5.09 -0.33 8.99
CA ILE A 229 4.60 0.07 7.67
C ILE A 229 5.79 0.49 6.78
N PHE A 230 5.74 0.12 5.51
CA PHE A 230 6.69 0.60 4.50
C PHE A 230 5.99 0.90 3.17
N ASP A 231 6.75 1.41 2.21
CA ASP A 231 6.29 1.75 0.85
C ASP A 231 5.15 2.78 0.81
N PHE A 232 5.45 3.97 1.33
CA PHE A 232 4.56 5.13 1.26
C PHE A 232 4.56 5.83 -0.12
N ASP A 233 5.08 5.20 -1.16
CA ASP A 233 5.18 5.81 -2.50
C ASP A 233 3.83 6.25 -3.07
N ASN A 234 2.74 5.59 -2.66
CA ASN A 234 1.38 5.94 -3.03
C ASN A 234 0.66 6.87 -2.04
N CYS A 235 1.34 7.32 -0.96
CA CYS A 235 0.68 8.19 0.00
C CYS A 235 0.22 9.50 -0.66
N CYS A 236 -0.99 9.93 -0.31
CA CYS A 236 -1.66 11.06 -0.95
C CYS A 236 -2.77 11.61 -0.06
N GLN A 237 -3.34 12.76 -0.44
CA GLN A 237 -4.59 13.23 0.13
C GLN A 237 -5.73 12.34 -0.36
N GLY A 238 -6.51 11.78 0.57
CA GLY A 238 -7.59 10.87 0.22
C GLY A 238 -8.54 10.59 1.39
N TRP A 239 -9.61 9.87 1.09
CA TRP A 239 -10.58 9.42 2.10
C TRP A 239 -10.01 8.27 2.92
N PHE A 240 -10.17 8.30 4.24
CA PHE A 240 -9.68 7.22 5.11
C PHE A 240 -10.32 5.87 4.77
N ILE A 241 -11.54 5.88 4.27
CA ILE A 241 -12.20 4.66 3.80
C ILE A 241 -11.50 4.02 2.60
N TYR A 242 -10.70 4.79 1.82
CA TYR A 242 -9.89 4.25 0.74
C TYR A 242 -8.87 3.22 1.26
N ASP A 243 -8.08 3.57 2.30
CA ASP A 243 -7.09 2.66 2.90
C ASP A 243 -7.76 1.42 3.50
N ILE A 244 -8.90 1.59 4.17
CA ILE A 244 -9.67 0.47 4.70
C ILE A 244 -10.13 -0.45 3.55
N SER A 245 -10.66 0.14 2.48
CA SER A 245 -11.23 -0.62 1.37
C SER A 245 -10.17 -1.32 0.53
N ILE A 246 -8.98 -0.72 0.30
CA ILE A 246 -7.88 -1.40 -0.40
C ILE A 246 -7.34 -2.58 0.42
N THR A 247 -7.27 -2.44 1.75
CA THR A 247 -6.93 -3.54 2.65
C THR A 247 -7.91 -4.70 2.51
N ILE A 248 -9.21 -4.41 2.52
CA ILE A 248 -10.27 -5.42 2.34
C ILE A 248 -10.18 -6.06 0.96
N TYR A 249 -10.07 -5.25 -0.10
CA TYR A 249 -9.98 -5.73 -1.48
C TYR A 249 -8.80 -6.68 -1.69
N ALA A 250 -7.60 -6.27 -1.26
CA ALA A 250 -6.40 -7.10 -1.38
C ALA A 250 -6.52 -8.42 -0.63
N THR A 251 -7.15 -8.40 0.56
CA THR A 251 -7.40 -9.61 1.35
C THR A 251 -8.40 -10.54 0.65
N LEU A 252 -9.52 -10.02 0.14
CA LEU A 252 -10.50 -10.82 -0.63
C LEU A 252 -9.87 -11.45 -1.86
N MET A 253 -9.04 -10.70 -2.58
CA MET A 253 -8.32 -11.21 -3.75
C MET A 253 -7.34 -12.33 -3.36
N ALA A 254 -6.55 -12.15 -2.30
CA ALA A 254 -5.60 -13.14 -1.82
C ALA A 254 -6.29 -14.44 -1.35
N LEU A 255 -7.47 -14.32 -0.73
CA LEU A 255 -8.25 -15.46 -0.26
C LEU A 255 -9.08 -16.14 -1.36
N SER A 256 -9.27 -15.53 -2.51
CA SER A 256 -10.22 -15.93 -3.56
C SER A 256 -10.07 -17.39 -4.06
N GLN A 257 -8.88 -17.97 -3.93
CA GLN A 257 -8.58 -19.34 -4.33
C GLN A 257 -8.89 -20.38 -3.23
N ARG A 258 -9.33 -19.94 -2.05
CA ARG A 258 -9.59 -20.82 -0.91
C ARG A 258 -11.04 -21.29 -0.88
N ALA A 259 -11.26 -22.51 -0.35
CA ALA A 259 -12.59 -23.11 -0.33
C ALA A 259 -13.59 -22.33 0.55
N ASP A 260 -13.14 -21.74 1.65
CA ASP A 260 -13.96 -20.93 2.56
C ASP A 260 -13.48 -19.47 2.61
N TYR A 261 -13.12 -18.90 1.44
CA TYR A 261 -12.58 -17.54 1.37
C TYR A 261 -13.51 -16.49 2.00
N ARG A 262 -14.82 -16.69 1.95
CA ARG A 262 -15.81 -15.76 2.49
C ARG A 262 -15.77 -15.73 4.02
N GLY A 263 -15.82 -16.89 4.69
CA GLY A 263 -15.74 -16.97 6.14
C GLY A 263 -14.41 -16.45 6.67
N GLU A 264 -13.31 -16.76 5.97
CA GLU A 264 -11.98 -16.26 6.30
C GLU A 264 -11.88 -14.74 6.13
N ALA A 265 -12.47 -14.17 5.07
CA ALA A 265 -12.52 -12.73 4.83
C ALA A 265 -13.37 -12.01 5.89
N GLU A 266 -14.54 -12.54 6.24
CA GLU A 266 -15.41 -12.00 7.29
C GLU A 266 -14.70 -12.00 8.65
N PHE A 267 -13.97 -13.08 8.97
CA PHE A 267 -13.15 -13.14 10.18
C PHE A 267 -12.08 -12.05 10.18
N PHE A 268 -11.31 -11.94 9.10
CA PHE A 268 -10.29 -10.88 8.95
C PHE A 268 -10.91 -9.50 9.13
N ILE A 269 -11.95 -9.17 8.35
CA ILE A 269 -12.60 -7.86 8.35
C ILE A 269 -13.11 -7.53 9.75
N SER A 270 -13.77 -8.48 10.42
CA SER A 270 -14.26 -8.30 11.79
C SER A 270 -13.13 -7.94 12.77
N ARG A 271 -11.98 -8.61 12.70
CA ARG A 271 -10.84 -8.36 13.59
C ARG A 271 -10.14 -7.05 13.26
N PHE A 272 -9.93 -6.77 11.97
CA PHE A 272 -9.38 -5.51 11.50
C PHE A 272 -10.25 -4.33 11.94
N MET A 273 -11.56 -4.38 11.69
CA MET A 273 -12.50 -3.32 12.06
C MET A 273 -12.64 -3.16 13.56
N ASN A 274 -12.53 -4.25 14.34
CA ASN A 274 -12.48 -4.18 15.81
C ASN A 274 -11.24 -3.40 16.27
N GLY A 275 -10.07 -3.67 15.66
CA GLY A 275 -8.86 -2.90 15.90
C GLY A 275 -9.02 -1.43 15.54
N TYR A 276 -9.55 -1.14 14.36
CA TYR A 276 -9.79 0.22 13.90
C TYR A 276 -10.69 0.99 14.89
N ARG A 277 -11.82 0.39 15.26
CA ARG A 277 -12.80 0.99 16.18
C ARG A 277 -12.24 1.27 17.56
N SER A 278 -11.22 0.53 18.01
CA SER A 278 -10.59 0.78 19.33
C SER A 278 -9.88 2.14 19.42
N GLU A 279 -9.52 2.74 18.29
CA GLU A 279 -8.81 4.02 18.20
C GLU A 279 -9.67 5.13 17.59
N ARG A 280 -10.55 4.77 16.64
CA ARG A 280 -11.34 5.73 15.86
C ARG A 280 -12.69 5.14 15.46
N GLN A 281 -13.76 5.89 15.70
CA GLN A 281 -15.08 5.51 15.21
C GLN A 281 -15.19 5.82 13.71
N LEU A 282 -15.92 4.97 13.00
CA LEU A 282 -16.26 5.16 11.60
C LEU A 282 -17.78 5.23 11.48
N ASP A 283 -18.28 6.28 10.86
CA ASP A 283 -19.71 6.47 10.63
C ASP A 283 -20.28 5.39 9.71
N ALA A 284 -21.53 4.99 9.91
CA ALA A 284 -22.22 4.02 9.09
C ALA A 284 -22.28 4.41 7.59
N PHE A 285 -22.32 5.73 7.31
CA PHE A 285 -22.23 6.25 5.96
C PHE A 285 -20.96 5.75 5.26
N TRP A 286 -19.79 5.84 5.92
CA TRP A 286 -18.52 5.40 5.33
C TRP A 286 -18.45 3.90 5.14
N LEU A 287 -19.07 3.11 6.02
CA LEU A 287 -19.18 1.65 5.83
C LEU A 287 -20.03 1.32 4.59
N SER A 288 -21.07 2.10 4.32
CA SER A 288 -21.90 1.94 3.12
C SER A 288 -21.17 2.31 1.82
N ALA A 289 -20.07 3.08 1.91
CA ALA A 289 -19.24 3.43 0.76
C ALA A 289 -18.22 2.34 0.39
N VAL A 290 -17.92 1.38 1.27
CA VAL A 290 -16.94 0.30 0.99
C VAL A 290 -17.20 -0.41 -0.34
N PRO A 291 -18.43 -0.85 -0.67
CA PRO A 291 -18.69 -1.52 -1.95
C PRO A 291 -18.31 -0.68 -3.19
N LEU A 292 -18.47 0.64 -3.12
CA LEU A 292 -18.04 1.54 -4.20
C LEU A 292 -16.53 1.47 -4.41
N PHE A 293 -15.76 1.53 -3.33
CA PHE A 293 -14.29 1.43 -3.40
C PHE A 293 -13.83 0.03 -3.84
N LEU A 294 -14.49 -1.04 -3.39
CA LEU A 294 -14.17 -2.39 -3.84
C LEU A 294 -14.39 -2.54 -5.35
N ARG A 295 -15.50 -2.01 -5.88
CA ARG A 295 -15.77 -1.98 -7.32
C ARG A 295 -14.73 -1.15 -8.08
N PHE A 296 -14.34 -0.01 -7.53
CA PHE A 296 -13.28 0.83 -8.08
C PHE A 296 -11.95 0.07 -8.17
N PHE A 297 -11.48 -0.51 -7.05
CA PHE A 297 -10.21 -1.26 -7.03
C PHE A 297 -10.23 -2.48 -7.93
N ASN A 298 -11.35 -3.19 -7.99
CA ASN A 298 -11.50 -4.35 -8.86
C ASN A 298 -11.37 -3.97 -10.34
N THR A 299 -12.02 -2.87 -10.74
CA THR A 299 -11.95 -2.38 -12.11
C THR A 299 -10.56 -1.86 -12.43
N LEU A 300 -9.92 -1.15 -11.51
CA LEU A 300 -8.54 -0.66 -11.66
C LEU A 300 -7.54 -1.82 -11.76
N ALA A 301 -7.69 -2.85 -10.91
CA ALA A 301 -6.85 -4.05 -10.95
C ALA A 301 -6.98 -4.82 -12.26
N TYR A 302 -8.21 -4.93 -12.81
CA TYR A 302 -8.43 -5.51 -14.13
C TYR A 302 -7.67 -4.76 -15.23
N VAL A 303 -7.77 -3.42 -15.24
CA VAL A 303 -7.05 -2.56 -16.19
C VAL A 303 -5.54 -2.73 -16.03
N ALA A 304 -5.02 -2.65 -14.82
CA ALA A 304 -3.59 -2.76 -14.55
C ALA A 304 -3.03 -4.15 -14.95
N ALA A 305 -3.71 -5.22 -14.57
CA ALA A 305 -3.31 -6.59 -14.91
C ALA A 305 -3.39 -6.89 -16.43
N SER A 306 -4.16 -6.11 -17.18
CA SER A 306 -4.24 -6.24 -18.64
C SER A 306 -2.99 -5.76 -19.37
N GLN A 307 -2.10 -5.02 -18.70
CA GLN A 307 -0.80 -4.60 -19.23
C GLN A 307 0.30 -5.66 -19.09
N GLN A 308 0.09 -6.66 -18.27
CA GLN A 308 1.09 -7.62 -17.85
C GLN A 308 0.76 -9.02 -18.37
N SER A 309 1.77 -9.84 -18.60
CA SER A 309 1.60 -11.19 -19.16
C SER A 309 2.14 -12.31 -18.25
N ASP A 310 2.56 -11.98 -17.02
CA ASP A 310 3.05 -12.97 -16.08
C ASP A 310 1.89 -13.72 -15.38
N SER A 311 2.24 -14.76 -14.60
CA SER A 311 1.27 -15.61 -13.92
C SER A 311 0.51 -14.89 -12.81
N GLU A 312 1.14 -13.94 -12.13
CA GLU A 312 0.54 -13.18 -11.04
C GLU A 312 -0.54 -12.23 -11.58
N ALA A 313 -0.22 -11.48 -12.64
CA ALA A 313 -1.19 -10.66 -13.35
C ALA A 313 -2.37 -11.48 -13.88
N GLY A 314 -2.12 -12.73 -14.30
CA GLY A 314 -3.17 -13.67 -14.71
C GLY A 314 -4.16 -13.99 -13.60
N VAL A 315 -3.69 -14.21 -12.38
CA VAL A 315 -4.55 -14.44 -11.19
C VAL A 315 -5.37 -13.20 -10.86
N VAL A 316 -4.72 -12.03 -10.79
CA VAL A 316 -5.37 -10.75 -10.53
C VAL A 316 -6.45 -10.48 -11.57
N ARG A 317 -6.14 -10.65 -12.86
CA ARG A 317 -7.09 -10.43 -13.95
C ARG A 317 -8.28 -11.39 -13.88
N SER A 318 -8.05 -12.67 -13.55
CA SER A 318 -9.12 -13.67 -13.44
C SER A 318 -10.07 -13.34 -12.29
N PHE A 319 -9.56 -12.99 -11.12
CA PHE A 319 -10.37 -12.54 -10.00
C PHE A 319 -11.17 -11.29 -10.35
N ALA A 320 -10.50 -10.28 -10.90
CA ALA A 320 -11.13 -9.02 -11.25
C ALA A 320 -12.21 -9.21 -12.34
N ALA A 321 -11.97 -10.03 -13.36
CA ALA A 321 -12.95 -10.34 -14.40
C ALA A 321 -14.21 -11.00 -13.86
N ALA A 322 -14.06 -11.91 -12.91
CA ALA A 322 -15.19 -12.59 -12.26
C ALA A 322 -16.06 -11.64 -11.42
N ASN A 323 -15.53 -10.46 -11.05
CA ASN A 323 -16.16 -9.51 -10.14
C ASN A 323 -16.38 -8.12 -10.80
N LEU A 324 -16.45 -8.01 -12.13
CA LEU A 324 -16.70 -6.74 -12.82
C LEU A 324 -18.17 -6.26 -12.74
N GLY A 325 -19.11 -7.15 -12.39
CA GLY A 325 -20.54 -6.82 -12.30
C GLY A 325 -20.90 -5.99 -11.06
N ALA A 326 -22.05 -5.33 -11.13
CA ALA A 326 -22.60 -4.58 -9.97
C ALA A 326 -22.90 -5.49 -8.77
N ASP A 327 -23.28 -6.73 -9.04
CA ASP A 327 -23.62 -7.77 -8.04
C ASP A 327 -22.45 -8.74 -7.82
N ALA A 328 -21.21 -8.23 -7.81
CA ALA A 328 -20.02 -9.03 -7.66
C ALA A 328 -20.08 -9.87 -6.36
N PRO A 329 -20.11 -11.22 -6.47
CA PRO A 329 -20.35 -12.06 -5.30
C PRO A 329 -19.24 -11.96 -4.25
N ALA A 330 -18.01 -11.63 -4.64
CA ALA A 330 -16.91 -11.44 -3.71
C ALA A 330 -17.13 -10.22 -2.79
N PHE A 331 -17.95 -9.24 -3.18
CA PHE A 331 -18.17 -8.00 -2.46
C PHE A 331 -19.52 -7.94 -1.73
N ASP A 332 -20.32 -9.00 -1.82
CA ASP A 332 -21.59 -9.12 -1.11
C ASP A 332 -21.34 -9.53 0.36
N LEU A 333 -20.87 -8.57 1.16
CA LEU A 333 -20.56 -8.70 2.58
C LEU A 333 -21.34 -7.67 3.40
N ASN A 334 -21.77 -8.06 4.60
CA ASN A 334 -22.43 -7.14 5.53
C ASN A 334 -21.39 -6.33 6.33
N PHE A 335 -20.80 -5.31 5.72
CA PHE A 335 -19.76 -4.48 6.34
C PHE A 335 -20.23 -3.82 7.64
N SER A 336 -21.47 -3.36 7.71
CA SER A 336 -22.03 -2.76 8.94
C SER A 336 -22.15 -3.79 10.07
N GLY A 337 -22.59 -5.00 9.76
CA GLY A 337 -22.64 -6.11 10.73
C GLY A 337 -21.25 -6.52 11.20
N LEU A 338 -20.31 -6.67 10.28
CA LEU A 338 -18.91 -7.02 10.60
C LEU A 338 -18.21 -5.94 11.45
N TYR A 339 -18.50 -4.65 11.18
CA TYR A 339 -18.00 -3.55 12.00
C TYR A 339 -18.58 -3.57 13.42
N SER A 340 -19.88 -3.87 13.57
CA SER A 340 -20.57 -3.86 14.85
C SER A 340 -20.36 -5.13 15.68
N PHE A 341 -19.74 -6.15 15.10
CA PHE A 341 -19.55 -7.45 15.74
C PHE A 341 -18.57 -7.33 16.94
N HIS A 342 -19.13 -7.40 18.14
CA HIS A 342 -18.39 -7.50 19.40
C HIS A 342 -18.15 -8.99 19.66
N GLY A 343 -17.26 -9.61 18.91
CA GLY A 343 -16.96 -11.04 19.05
C GLY A 343 -16.45 -11.34 20.45
N GLY A 344 -17.26 -11.96 21.26
CA GLY A 344 -16.90 -12.52 22.55
C GLY A 344 -15.99 -13.75 22.38
N TYR A 345 -14.72 -13.50 22.04
CA TYR A 345 -13.61 -14.38 22.27
C TYR A 345 -12.51 -13.57 22.95
N ASP A 346 -12.84 -13.05 24.13
CA ASP A 346 -11.83 -12.75 25.13
C ASP A 346 -11.43 -14.11 25.68
N GLY A 347 -10.41 -14.72 25.07
CA GLY A 347 -9.80 -15.94 25.58
C GLY A 347 -9.18 -15.63 26.93
N THR A 348 -9.81 -16.10 27.97
CA THR A 348 -9.16 -16.36 29.25
C THR A 348 -8.18 -17.49 29.12
#